data_c87a2bec66600862dad1c0221dfbac90
#
_entry.id   c87a2bec66600862dad1c0221dfbac90
#
_cell.length_a   1.000
_cell.length_b   1.000
_cell.length_c   1.000
_cell.angle_alpha   90.00
_cell.angle_beta   90.00
_cell.angle_gamma   90.00
#
_symmetry.space_group_name_H-M   'P 1'
#
loop_
_entity.id
_entity.type
_entity.pdbx_description
1 polymer ?
#
loop_
_entity_poly.entity_id
_entity_poly.type
_entity_poly.pdbx_seq_one_letter_code
_entity_poly.pdbx_strand_id
1 'polypeptide(L)'
;MKIHEECGVFGVMTKEPANVAMMCYYGLYALQHRGQESCGIVVNEDGLFHSHKDLGLVNEVFTGDVLSRLPRGSIAVAHTRYGTTGATNRRNCQPIEVNHQKGHMAIAHNGNLSNAAALRSELELSGAIFHTTSDTETIAYIITRERLRAPSIEEAVSRAMNTLDGAYSLVIMSPQKLICARDPYGFRPLCYGQTEDGSYVVASESCALAAVGAKFIRDVEPGEILVLTSEGLCSRKEHCESRERRLCIFEYIYFARPDSVIDGISVHAARQRAGADLAKTHPVCVDVVVGVPDSGLDAAIGYSQASGIPYGIGLIKNKYIGRTFIAPDARADQVRIKLSPIRETVEGKRVVLIDDSIVRGTTCGRIVRLLREAGAKEIHMRVTAPPFLYPCYYGTDIDSQENLIACHHSIPEICQMIGADSLGYLPVGHLHCLTGHSHYCSACFCGSYPTAIPQGNSKSRFEQRLSERDGALTSFRGYD
;
A
#
# COMPACT_ATOMS: atom_id res chain seq x y z
N MET A 1 12.98 2.56 -11.10
CA MET A 1 12.13 2.83 -9.93
C MET A 1 11.37 1.54 -9.69
N LYS A 2 11.39 0.95 -8.49
CA LYS A 2 10.48 -0.14 -8.14
C LYS A 2 9.08 0.44 -8.03
N ILE A 3 8.03 -0.37 -8.17
CA ILE A 3 6.70 -0.02 -7.71
C ILE A 3 6.86 0.36 -6.25
N HIS A 4 6.35 1.52 -5.89
CA HIS A 4 6.42 2.01 -4.53
C HIS A 4 5.21 1.48 -3.76
N GLU A 5 5.41 1.33 -2.48
CA GLU A 5 4.52 0.65 -1.55
C GLU A 5 3.30 1.52 -1.23
N GLU A 6 2.35 0.90 -0.58
CA GLU A 6 1.07 1.46 -0.18
C GLU A 6 1.13 1.93 1.27
N CYS A 7 0.22 2.83 1.66
CA CYS A 7 0.10 3.27 3.05
C CYS A 7 -0.32 2.13 4.00
N GLY A 8 0.01 2.29 5.29
CA GLY A 8 -0.48 1.45 6.37
C GLY A 8 -1.25 2.26 7.40
N VAL A 9 -2.45 1.78 7.76
CA VAL A 9 -3.27 2.37 8.82
C VAL A 9 -3.29 1.46 10.04
N PHE A 10 -3.35 2.07 11.22
CA PHE A 10 -3.45 1.36 12.49
C PHE A 10 -4.32 2.17 13.47
N GLY A 11 -5.10 1.48 14.27
CA GLY A 11 -5.93 2.08 15.31
C GLY A 11 -6.05 1.17 16.51
N VAL A 12 -6.15 1.74 17.70
CA VAL A 12 -6.36 1.00 18.95
C VAL A 12 -7.39 1.69 19.82
N MET A 13 -8.23 0.89 20.46
CA MET A 13 -9.18 1.32 21.46
C MET A 13 -9.12 0.42 22.69
N THR A 14 -8.84 1.00 23.84
CA THR A 14 -8.74 0.33 25.14
C THR A 14 -9.91 0.72 26.03
N LYS A 15 -10.25 -0.14 26.97
CA LYS A 15 -11.30 0.16 27.96
C LYS A 15 -10.85 1.20 28.97
N GLU A 16 -9.60 1.11 29.39
CA GLU A 16 -8.96 2.00 30.34
C GLU A 16 -7.75 2.71 29.69
N PRO A 17 -7.36 3.92 30.14
CA PRO A 17 -6.21 4.62 29.61
C PRO A 17 -4.94 3.79 29.68
N ALA A 18 -4.32 3.52 28.52
CA ALA A 18 -3.14 2.68 28.36
C ALA A 18 -2.04 3.41 27.59
N ASN A 19 -0.88 2.76 27.41
CA ASN A 19 0.18 3.29 26.54
C ASN A 19 -0.14 2.94 25.07
N VAL A 20 -1.21 3.55 24.54
CA VAL A 20 -1.68 3.32 23.17
C VAL A 20 -0.69 3.82 22.11
N ALA A 21 0.15 4.82 22.46
CA ALA A 21 1.22 5.29 21.59
C ALA A 21 2.25 4.18 21.30
N MET A 22 2.62 3.40 22.31
CA MET A 22 3.55 2.28 22.14
C MET A 22 2.92 1.14 21.31
N MET A 23 1.63 0.86 21.49
CA MET A 23 0.92 -0.10 20.64
C MET A 23 0.92 0.37 19.18
N CYS A 24 0.63 1.65 18.93
CA CYS A 24 0.72 2.23 17.59
C CYS A 24 2.14 2.14 17.03
N TYR A 25 3.17 2.42 17.82
CA TYR A 25 4.56 2.28 17.38
C TYR A 25 4.88 0.88 16.88
N TYR A 26 4.54 -0.16 17.64
CA TYR A 26 4.76 -1.55 17.22
C TYR A 26 3.91 -1.94 16.00
N GLY A 27 2.65 -1.50 15.96
CA GLY A 27 1.77 -1.72 14.81
C GLY A 27 2.31 -1.07 13.54
N LEU A 28 2.75 0.19 13.61
CA LEU A 28 3.37 0.88 12.48
C LEU A 28 4.71 0.27 12.08
N TYR A 29 5.52 -0.19 13.04
CA TYR A 29 6.78 -0.86 12.75
C TYR A 29 6.55 -2.18 11.98
N ALA A 30 5.50 -2.92 12.32
CA ALA A 30 5.07 -4.10 11.57
C ALA A 30 4.55 -3.75 10.16
N LEU A 31 4.00 -2.55 9.96
CA LEU A 31 3.51 -2.02 8.67
C LEU A 31 4.55 -1.19 7.92
N GLN A 32 5.80 -1.08 8.39
CA GLN A 32 6.83 -0.23 7.78
C GLN A 32 7.11 -0.57 6.31
N HIS A 33 6.90 -1.82 5.91
CA HIS A 33 7.02 -2.25 4.52
C HIS A 33 6.02 -1.55 3.59
N ARG A 34 4.88 -1.07 4.11
CA ARG A 34 3.85 -0.35 3.35
C ARG A 34 4.18 1.13 3.17
N GLY A 35 4.78 1.80 4.17
CA GLY A 35 5.08 3.22 4.09
C GLY A 35 6.43 3.58 4.72
N GLN A 36 7.30 4.27 3.98
CA GLN A 36 8.67 4.60 4.39
C GLN A 36 9.03 6.07 4.26
N GLU A 37 8.09 6.94 3.87
CA GLU A 37 8.35 8.37 3.69
C GLU A 37 8.00 9.19 4.91
N SER A 38 6.93 8.85 5.58
CA SER A 38 6.50 9.53 6.80
C SER A 38 5.64 8.61 7.66
N CYS A 39 5.52 8.97 8.93
CA CYS A 39 4.61 8.31 9.85
C CYS A 39 4.07 9.29 10.89
N GLY A 40 2.96 8.90 11.52
CA GLY A 40 2.34 9.71 12.55
C GLY A 40 1.47 8.90 13.49
N ILE A 41 1.32 9.39 14.72
CA ILE A 41 0.46 8.87 15.77
C ILE A 41 -0.31 10.04 16.37
N VAL A 42 -1.62 9.85 16.56
CA VAL A 42 -2.49 10.74 17.32
C VAL A 42 -3.10 9.95 18.47
N VAL A 43 -2.91 10.43 19.70
CA VAL A 43 -3.44 9.85 20.93
C VAL A 43 -4.56 10.71 21.46
N ASN A 44 -5.64 10.12 21.90
CA ASN A 44 -6.73 10.78 22.60
C ASN A 44 -6.59 10.57 24.12
N GLU A 45 -6.31 11.65 24.82
CA GLU A 45 -6.31 11.74 26.27
C GLU A 45 -7.59 12.46 26.72
N ASP A 46 -8.61 11.72 27.10
CA ASP A 46 -9.88 12.26 27.60
C ASP A 46 -10.49 13.39 26.73
N GLY A 47 -10.47 13.21 25.41
CA GLY A 47 -11.00 14.18 24.44
C GLY A 47 -9.97 15.18 23.90
N LEU A 48 -8.78 15.25 24.47
CA LEU A 48 -7.67 16.04 23.97
C LEU A 48 -6.79 15.19 23.04
N PHE A 49 -6.48 15.71 21.86
CA PHE A 49 -5.64 15.02 20.88
C PHE A 49 -4.20 15.50 20.97
N HIS A 50 -3.31 14.55 21.15
CA HIS A 50 -1.87 14.74 21.16
C HIS A 50 -1.25 14.01 19.98
N SER A 51 -0.54 14.74 19.14
CA SER A 51 0.00 14.17 17.91
C SER A 51 1.51 14.37 17.78
N HIS A 52 2.14 13.37 17.16
CA HIS A 52 3.47 13.51 16.59
C HIS A 52 3.50 12.85 15.21
N LYS A 53 4.00 13.57 14.20
CA LYS A 53 4.13 13.09 12.83
C LYS A 53 5.26 13.80 12.11
N ASP A 54 6.05 13.05 11.37
CA ASP A 54 7.18 13.57 10.62
C ASP A 54 7.55 12.70 9.43
N LEU A 55 8.47 13.21 8.62
CA LEU A 55 9.13 12.49 7.54
C LEU A 55 10.18 11.54 8.14
N GLY A 56 10.27 10.32 7.61
CA GLY A 56 11.21 9.29 8.02
C GLY A 56 10.56 7.96 8.36
N LEU A 57 11.39 7.01 8.75
CA LEU A 57 10.96 5.69 9.20
C LEU A 57 10.39 5.76 10.62
N VAL A 58 9.59 4.78 10.99
CA VAL A 58 8.92 4.74 12.31
C VAL A 58 9.91 4.85 13.46
N ASN A 59 11.04 4.17 13.40
CA ASN A 59 12.08 4.22 14.43
C ASN A 59 12.92 5.52 14.42
N GLU A 60 12.92 6.25 13.31
CA GLU A 60 13.58 7.56 13.20
C GLU A 60 12.70 8.68 13.77
N VAL A 61 11.39 8.62 13.48
CA VAL A 61 10.42 9.62 13.92
C VAL A 61 10.01 9.41 15.38
N PHE A 62 9.78 8.17 15.79
CA PHE A 62 9.34 7.82 17.14
C PHE A 62 10.51 7.32 18.00
N THR A 63 11.36 8.25 18.42
CA THR A 63 12.41 7.97 19.41
C THR A 63 11.81 7.77 20.80
N GLY A 64 12.57 7.19 21.74
CA GLY A 64 12.11 7.02 23.12
C GLY A 64 11.63 8.34 23.76
N ASP A 65 12.30 9.44 23.45
CA ASP A 65 11.95 10.80 23.89
C ASP A 65 10.59 11.25 23.35
N VAL A 66 10.31 11.01 22.06
CA VAL A 66 9.05 11.37 21.43
C VAL A 66 7.91 10.54 22.02
N LEU A 67 8.11 9.21 22.12
CA LEU A 67 7.10 8.31 22.69
C LEU A 67 6.78 8.63 24.15
N SER A 68 7.76 9.08 24.95
CA SER A 68 7.55 9.45 26.34
C SER A 68 6.73 10.74 26.54
N ARG A 69 6.65 11.61 25.51
CA ARG A 69 5.85 12.84 25.51
C ARG A 69 4.40 12.62 25.12
N LEU A 70 4.10 11.50 24.47
CA LEU A 70 2.71 11.14 24.14
C LEU A 70 2.04 10.59 25.42
N PRO A 71 0.84 11.09 25.78
CA PRO A 71 0.18 10.69 27.01
C PRO A 71 -0.36 9.26 26.94
N ARG A 72 -0.75 8.73 28.09
CA ARG A 72 -1.64 7.56 28.13
C ARG A 72 -3.02 8.00 27.64
N GLY A 73 -3.66 7.16 26.86
CA GLY A 73 -5.00 7.43 26.33
C GLY A 73 -5.79 6.15 26.11
N SER A 74 -7.05 6.29 25.76
CA SER A 74 -7.93 5.15 25.47
C SER A 74 -8.08 4.87 23.99
N ILE A 75 -7.78 5.85 23.12
CA ILE A 75 -7.89 5.70 21.67
C ILE A 75 -6.64 6.31 21.02
N ALA A 76 -6.12 5.62 20.00
CA ALA A 76 -5.11 6.20 19.13
C ALA A 76 -5.27 5.76 17.69
N VAL A 77 -4.86 6.62 16.77
CA VAL A 77 -4.81 6.35 15.33
C VAL A 77 -3.41 6.65 14.82
N ALA A 78 -2.91 5.80 13.94
CA ALA A 78 -1.58 5.90 13.42
C ALA A 78 -1.50 5.54 11.94
N HIS A 79 -0.46 6.03 11.27
CA HIS A 79 -0.29 5.90 9.82
C HIS A 79 1.19 5.81 9.44
N THR A 80 1.50 4.94 8.47
CA THR A 80 2.74 4.99 7.68
C THR A 80 2.38 5.37 6.25
N ARG A 81 3.07 6.37 5.70
CA ARG A 81 2.78 6.92 4.39
C ARG A 81 3.82 6.52 3.36
N TYR A 82 3.32 6.17 2.19
CA TYR A 82 4.04 6.32 0.93
C TYR A 82 3.30 7.35 0.04
N GLY A 83 4.02 8.26 -0.61
CA GLY A 83 3.42 9.36 -1.37
C GLY A 83 2.89 8.92 -2.73
N THR A 84 1.65 8.46 -2.78
CA THR A 84 0.94 8.15 -4.03
C THR A 84 0.24 9.38 -4.61
N THR A 85 -0.26 10.25 -3.74
CA THR A 85 -0.91 11.52 -4.09
C THR A 85 -0.42 12.60 -3.13
N GLY A 86 0.03 13.73 -3.67
CA GLY A 86 0.60 14.83 -2.91
C GLY A 86 2.11 14.69 -2.65
N ALA A 87 2.80 15.83 -2.56
CA ALA A 87 4.25 15.87 -2.33
C ALA A 87 4.66 15.23 -1.00
N THR A 88 5.89 14.71 -0.96
CA THR A 88 6.56 14.29 0.27
C THR A 88 6.92 15.51 1.09
N ASN A 89 5.98 15.96 1.92
CA ASN A 89 6.18 17.06 2.86
C ASN A 89 5.42 16.79 4.17
N ARG A 90 5.83 17.49 5.23
CA ARG A 90 5.23 17.36 6.57
C ARG A 90 3.72 17.61 6.61
N ARG A 91 3.19 18.47 5.73
CA ARG A 91 1.76 18.80 5.70
C ARG A 91 0.91 17.61 5.27
N ASN A 92 1.47 16.71 4.47
CA ASN A 92 0.80 15.50 3.99
C ASN A 92 0.96 14.29 4.93
N CYS A 93 1.70 14.43 6.04
CA CYS A 93 1.80 13.36 7.03
C CYS A 93 0.44 13.11 7.70
N GLN A 94 0.08 11.86 7.79
CA GLN A 94 -1.15 11.43 8.44
C GLN A 94 -0.84 10.84 9.84
N PRO A 95 -1.84 10.76 10.75
CA PRO A 95 -3.25 11.13 10.59
C PRO A 95 -3.48 12.62 10.38
N ILE A 96 -4.52 12.98 9.60
CA ILE A 96 -4.97 14.37 9.46
C ILE A 96 -5.93 14.69 10.61
N GLU A 97 -5.67 15.79 11.31
CA GLU A 97 -6.48 16.27 12.41
C GLU A 97 -7.35 17.44 11.95
N VAL A 98 -8.62 17.39 12.30
CA VAL A 98 -9.58 18.45 12.01
C VAL A 98 -10.39 18.82 13.24
N ASN A 99 -10.55 20.12 13.43
CA ASN A 99 -11.43 20.70 14.45
C ASN A 99 -12.65 21.27 13.76
N HIS A 100 -13.82 20.88 14.20
CA HIS A 100 -15.08 21.36 13.65
C HIS A 100 -16.12 21.57 14.76
N GLN A 101 -17.25 22.20 14.45
CA GLN A 101 -18.26 22.58 15.44
C GLN A 101 -18.77 21.43 16.32
N LYS A 102 -18.69 20.19 15.85
CA LYS A 102 -19.14 19.00 16.61
C LYS A 102 -18.02 18.27 17.35
N GLY A 103 -16.79 18.83 17.39
CA GLY A 103 -15.65 18.29 18.11
C GLY A 103 -14.41 18.07 17.24
N HIS A 104 -13.53 17.22 17.71
CA HIS A 104 -12.26 16.87 17.06
C HIS A 104 -12.40 15.55 16.28
N MET A 105 -11.64 15.40 15.21
CA MET A 105 -11.50 14.17 14.45
C MET A 105 -10.05 14.02 13.97
N ALA A 106 -9.51 12.81 14.06
CA ALA A 106 -8.27 12.42 13.39
C ALA A 106 -8.54 11.27 12.43
N ILE A 107 -7.97 11.33 11.23
CA ILE A 107 -8.23 10.36 10.16
C ILE A 107 -6.93 9.86 9.54
N ALA A 108 -6.80 8.54 9.44
CA ALA A 108 -5.78 7.83 8.67
C ALA A 108 -6.43 7.11 7.49
N HIS A 109 -5.80 7.19 6.32
CA HIS A 109 -6.33 6.70 5.06
C HIS A 109 -5.28 5.89 4.30
N ASN A 110 -5.65 4.69 3.88
CA ASN A 110 -4.93 3.89 2.90
C ASN A 110 -5.78 3.74 1.64
N GLY A 111 -5.29 4.22 0.52
CA GLY A 111 -5.96 4.20 -0.77
C GLY A 111 -5.80 5.49 -1.57
N ASN A 112 -6.67 5.67 -2.54
CA ASN A 112 -6.75 6.89 -3.36
C ASN A 112 -8.16 7.01 -3.97
N LEU A 113 -8.77 8.18 -3.81
CA LEU A 113 -10.07 8.46 -4.42
C LEU A 113 -9.93 8.75 -5.92
N SER A 114 -10.72 8.07 -6.73
CA SER A 114 -10.81 8.35 -8.18
C SER A 114 -11.47 9.70 -8.47
N ASN A 115 -12.36 10.17 -7.59
CA ASN A 115 -13.07 11.44 -7.74
C ASN A 115 -12.52 12.57 -6.84
N ALA A 116 -11.34 12.42 -6.22
CA ALA A 116 -10.76 13.41 -5.30
C ALA A 116 -10.68 14.82 -5.88
N ALA A 117 -10.24 14.95 -7.13
CA ALA A 117 -10.06 16.26 -7.78
C ALA A 117 -11.38 17.00 -7.99
N ALA A 118 -12.43 16.28 -8.40
CA ALA A 118 -13.76 16.85 -8.58
C ALA A 118 -14.36 17.32 -7.24
N LEU A 119 -14.29 16.47 -6.21
CA LEU A 119 -14.76 16.78 -4.86
C LEU A 119 -14.00 17.98 -4.26
N ARG A 120 -12.68 18.01 -4.42
CA ARG A 120 -11.86 19.12 -3.97
C ARG A 120 -12.26 20.43 -4.63
N SER A 121 -12.44 20.42 -5.95
CA SER A 121 -12.86 21.61 -6.71
C SER A 121 -14.23 22.13 -6.23
N GLU A 122 -15.22 21.25 -6.00
CA GLU A 122 -16.52 21.61 -5.43
C GLU A 122 -16.38 22.27 -4.06
N LEU A 123 -15.55 21.68 -3.20
CA LEU A 123 -15.31 22.21 -1.85
C LEU A 123 -14.60 23.57 -1.88
N GLU A 124 -13.57 23.75 -2.71
CA GLU A 124 -12.85 25.02 -2.88
C GLU A 124 -13.79 26.12 -3.39
N LEU A 125 -14.65 25.80 -4.35
CA LEU A 125 -15.67 26.75 -4.86
C LEU A 125 -16.72 27.12 -3.79
N SER A 126 -16.93 26.25 -2.80
CA SER A 126 -17.79 26.54 -1.64
C SER A 126 -17.07 27.23 -0.47
N GLY A 127 -15.78 27.59 -0.66
CA GLY A 127 -14.99 28.34 0.31
C GLY A 127 -14.14 27.47 1.26
N ALA A 128 -13.99 26.15 0.99
CA ALA A 128 -13.10 25.31 1.79
C ALA A 128 -11.62 25.68 1.56
N ILE A 129 -10.86 25.77 2.64
CA ILE A 129 -9.43 26.10 2.63
C ILE A 129 -8.64 24.82 2.93
N PHE A 130 -7.88 24.35 1.97
CA PHE A 130 -7.06 23.16 2.11
C PHE A 130 -5.64 23.49 2.59
N HIS A 131 -5.13 22.68 3.50
CA HIS A 131 -3.77 22.80 4.04
C HIS A 131 -2.80 21.76 3.47
N THR A 132 -3.34 20.69 2.87
CA THR A 132 -2.59 19.57 2.29
C THR A 132 -2.95 19.38 0.83
N THR A 133 -2.15 18.58 0.12
CA THR A 133 -2.45 18.12 -1.24
C THR A 133 -3.00 16.68 -1.24
N SER A 134 -3.19 16.08 -0.05
CA SER A 134 -3.72 14.74 0.12
C SER A 134 -5.24 14.69 -0.09
N ASP A 135 -5.72 13.65 -0.74
CA ASP A 135 -7.14 13.32 -0.86
C ASP A 135 -7.81 13.01 0.49
N THR A 136 -7.02 12.60 1.48
CA THR A 136 -7.49 12.39 2.86
C THR A 136 -8.12 13.64 3.46
N GLU A 137 -7.61 14.82 3.15
CA GLU A 137 -8.23 16.07 3.60
C GLU A 137 -9.58 16.31 2.92
N THR A 138 -9.72 15.93 1.66
CA THR A 138 -11.02 15.93 0.96
C THR A 138 -12.02 15.00 1.65
N ILE A 139 -11.60 13.79 2.03
CA ILE A 139 -12.43 12.85 2.81
C ILE A 139 -12.86 13.51 4.14
N ALA A 140 -11.93 14.13 4.86
CA ALA A 140 -12.22 14.79 6.13
C ALA A 140 -13.25 15.92 5.97
N TYR A 141 -13.18 16.73 4.90
CA TYR A 141 -14.17 17.76 4.58
C TYR A 141 -15.55 17.17 4.32
N ILE A 142 -15.65 16.11 3.49
CA ILE A 142 -16.92 15.46 3.19
C ILE A 142 -17.57 14.89 4.45
N ILE A 143 -16.80 14.17 5.29
CA ILE A 143 -17.29 13.63 6.56
C ILE A 143 -17.74 14.77 7.48
N THR A 144 -16.99 15.85 7.58
CA THR A 144 -17.34 17.02 8.41
C THR A 144 -18.63 17.68 7.91
N ARG A 145 -18.79 17.87 6.60
CA ARG A 145 -19.99 18.40 5.98
C ARG A 145 -21.23 17.56 6.33
N GLU A 146 -21.11 16.25 6.21
CA GLU A 146 -22.19 15.33 6.59
C GLU A 146 -22.45 15.33 8.09
N ARG A 147 -21.41 15.46 8.92
CA ARG A 147 -21.53 15.47 10.40
C ARG A 147 -22.34 16.66 10.91
N LEU A 148 -22.37 17.78 10.21
CA LEU A 148 -23.21 18.93 10.59
C LEU A 148 -24.71 18.58 10.56
N ARG A 149 -25.12 17.63 9.72
CA ARG A 149 -26.51 17.21 9.50
C ARG A 149 -26.82 15.83 10.11
N ALA A 150 -25.81 15.00 10.33
CA ALA A 150 -25.97 13.67 10.88
C ALA A 150 -26.04 13.70 12.42
N PRO A 151 -26.83 12.79 13.04
CA PRO A 151 -26.93 12.69 14.50
C PRO A 151 -25.61 12.20 15.14
N SER A 152 -24.83 11.38 14.42
CA SER A 152 -23.59 10.79 14.92
C SER A 152 -22.49 10.82 13.85
N ILE A 153 -21.26 10.55 14.25
CA ILE A 153 -20.11 10.52 13.32
C ILE A 153 -20.15 9.29 12.40
N GLU A 154 -20.55 8.14 12.90
CA GLU A 154 -20.72 6.93 12.08
C GLU A 154 -21.80 7.09 11.01
N GLU A 155 -22.87 7.83 11.31
CA GLU A 155 -23.88 8.20 10.32
C GLU A 155 -23.31 9.17 9.27
N ALA A 156 -22.47 10.11 9.70
CA ALA A 156 -21.78 11.02 8.78
C ALA A 156 -20.83 10.27 7.84
N VAL A 157 -20.09 9.28 8.36
CA VAL A 157 -19.22 8.41 7.56
C VAL A 157 -20.05 7.61 6.56
N SER A 158 -21.16 7.02 6.98
CA SER A 158 -22.07 6.28 6.09
C SER A 158 -22.59 7.16 4.94
N ARG A 159 -23.01 8.40 5.24
CA ARG A 159 -23.44 9.35 4.20
C ARG A 159 -22.30 9.79 3.28
N ALA A 160 -21.11 10.01 3.83
CA ALA A 160 -19.92 10.34 3.04
C ALA A 160 -19.57 9.23 2.05
N MET A 161 -19.72 7.95 2.42
CA MET A 161 -19.46 6.81 1.52
C MET A 161 -20.31 6.81 0.25
N ASN A 162 -21.48 7.47 0.24
CA ASN A 162 -22.27 7.66 -0.98
C ASN A 162 -21.65 8.67 -1.98
N THR A 163 -20.71 9.50 -1.52
CA THR A 163 -20.08 10.54 -2.33
C THR A 163 -18.65 10.16 -2.73
N LEU A 164 -17.97 9.41 -1.86
CA LEU A 164 -16.59 8.99 -2.09
C LEU A 164 -16.56 7.84 -3.11
N ASP A 165 -15.72 7.98 -4.15
CA ASP A 165 -15.48 6.92 -5.14
C ASP A 165 -13.98 6.64 -5.25
N GLY A 166 -13.62 5.35 -5.37
CA GLY A 166 -12.23 4.89 -5.39
C GLY A 166 -11.88 4.01 -4.20
N ALA A 167 -10.59 3.93 -3.89
CA ALA A 167 -10.07 3.06 -2.86
C ALA A 167 -9.90 3.81 -1.54
N TYR A 168 -10.46 3.27 -0.45
CA TYR A 168 -10.20 3.77 0.90
C TYR A 168 -10.39 2.71 1.98
N SER A 169 -9.38 2.58 2.84
CA SER A 169 -9.49 1.97 4.16
C SER A 169 -9.20 3.07 5.17
N LEU A 170 -10.22 3.45 5.95
CA LEU A 170 -10.19 4.57 6.87
C LEU A 170 -10.14 4.08 8.31
N VAL A 171 -9.31 4.74 9.11
CA VAL A 171 -9.34 4.66 10.58
C VAL A 171 -9.53 6.06 11.10
N ILE A 172 -10.67 6.31 11.75
CA ILE A 172 -11.13 7.63 12.18
C ILE A 172 -11.30 7.61 13.69
N MET A 173 -10.70 8.59 14.36
CA MET A 173 -10.84 8.79 15.79
C MET A 173 -11.69 10.03 16.06
N SER A 174 -12.66 9.90 16.95
CA SER A 174 -13.35 10.99 17.62
C SER A 174 -13.04 10.93 19.12
N PRO A 175 -13.46 11.89 19.95
CA PRO A 175 -13.19 11.84 21.40
C PRO A 175 -13.64 10.58 22.12
N GLN A 176 -14.64 9.86 21.58
CA GLN A 176 -15.23 8.70 22.27
C GLN A 176 -15.27 7.43 21.40
N LYS A 177 -14.92 7.49 20.11
CA LYS A 177 -15.10 6.37 19.19
C LYS A 177 -13.90 6.23 18.28
N LEU A 178 -13.54 4.98 18.02
CA LEU A 178 -12.71 4.60 16.89
C LEU A 178 -13.61 4.00 15.81
N ILE A 179 -13.57 4.56 14.61
CA ILE A 179 -14.43 4.17 13.50
C ILE A 179 -13.55 3.70 12.35
N CYS A 180 -13.88 2.56 11.77
CA CYS A 180 -13.15 2.01 10.66
C CYS A 180 -14.13 1.81 9.50
N ALA A 181 -13.76 2.24 8.31
CA ALA A 181 -14.60 2.07 7.12
C ALA A 181 -13.74 1.55 5.96
N ARG A 182 -14.26 0.56 5.24
CA ARG A 182 -13.66 0.02 4.03
C ARG A 182 -14.54 0.36 2.84
N ASP A 183 -13.95 0.78 1.72
CA ASP A 183 -14.72 1.10 0.52
C ASP A 183 -15.59 -0.09 0.06
N PRO A 184 -16.71 0.16 -0.68
CA PRO A 184 -17.63 -0.90 -1.08
C PRO A 184 -17.04 -1.94 -2.05
N TYR A 185 -15.94 -1.63 -2.75
CA TYR A 185 -15.20 -2.60 -3.55
C TYR A 185 -14.19 -3.39 -2.73
N GLY A 186 -13.75 -2.86 -1.57
CA GLY A 186 -12.73 -3.44 -0.72
C GLY A 186 -11.34 -3.43 -1.36
N PHE A 187 -10.98 -2.37 -2.09
CA PHE A 187 -9.71 -2.29 -2.80
C PHE A 187 -8.50 -2.50 -1.91
N ARG A 188 -8.54 -1.96 -0.67
CA ARG A 188 -7.45 -2.07 0.29
C ARG A 188 -7.85 -2.95 1.46
N PRO A 189 -6.89 -3.71 2.02
CA PRO A 189 -7.17 -4.55 3.16
C PRO A 189 -7.39 -3.72 4.43
N LEU A 190 -8.24 -4.23 5.30
CA LEU A 190 -8.47 -3.73 6.65
C LEU A 190 -8.97 -4.87 7.51
N CYS A 191 -8.37 -5.10 8.66
CA CYS A 191 -8.74 -6.16 9.58
C CYS A 191 -8.75 -5.66 11.02
N TYR A 192 -9.38 -6.43 11.91
CA TYR A 192 -9.35 -6.13 13.33
C TYR A 192 -9.17 -7.37 14.19
N GLY A 193 -8.71 -7.13 15.38
CA GLY A 193 -8.47 -8.14 16.40
C GLY A 193 -8.68 -7.59 17.80
N GLN A 194 -8.46 -8.44 18.79
CA GLN A 194 -8.61 -8.11 20.18
C GLN A 194 -7.45 -8.67 21.00
N THR A 195 -6.92 -7.88 21.91
CA THR A 195 -5.91 -8.29 22.88
C THR A 195 -6.54 -9.06 24.04
N GLU A 196 -5.73 -9.70 24.87
CA GLU A 196 -6.23 -10.49 26.02
C GLU A 196 -6.98 -9.63 27.05
N ASP A 197 -6.61 -8.37 27.20
CA ASP A 197 -7.29 -7.40 28.07
C ASP A 197 -8.61 -6.86 27.49
N GLY A 198 -8.96 -7.30 26.28
CA GLY A 198 -10.18 -6.93 25.59
C GLY A 198 -10.10 -5.62 24.81
N SER A 199 -8.90 -5.06 24.60
CA SER A 199 -8.68 -3.90 23.74
C SER A 199 -8.85 -4.26 22.27
N TYR A 200 -9.49 -3.40 21.50
CA TYR A 200 -9.64 -3.57 20.06
C TYR A 200 -8.47 -2.95 19.30
N VAL A 201 -8.01 -3.65 18.29
CA VAL A 201 -6.94 -3.20 17.38
C VAL A 201 -7.41 -3.36 15.95
N VAL A 202 -7.18 -2.34 15.14
CA VAL A 202 -7.50 -2.32 13.70
C VAL A 202 -6.22 -2.04 12.93
N ALA A 203 -6.00 -2.73 11.81
CA ALA A 203 -4.80 -2.55 10.99
C ALA A 203 -5.07 -2.88 9.52
N SER A 204 -4.22 -2.37 8.65
CA SER A 204 -4.19 -2.76 7.24
C SER A 204 -3.91 -4.24 7.05
N GLU A 205 -3.07 -4.85 7.90
CA GLU A 205 -2.68 -6.26 7.78
C GLU A 205 -2.69 -6.98 9.13
N SER A 206 -2.97 -8.28 9.10
CA SER A 206 -3.01 -9.14 10.28
C SER A 206 -1.66 -9.28 11.00
N CYS A 207 -0.54 -9.11 10.29
CA CYS A 207 0.79 -9.09 10.90
C CYS A 207 0.97 -7.97 11.93
N ALA A 208 0.29 -6.83 11.75
CA ALA A 208 0.33 -5.73 12.70
C ALA A 208 -0.49 -6.01 13.97
N LEU A 209 -1.57 -6.79 13.86
CA LEU A 209 -2.32 -7.28 15.02
C LEU A 209 -1.44 -8.22 15.87
N ALA A 210 -0.76 -9.15 15.21
CA ALA A 210 0.15 -10.08 15.87
C ALA A 210 1.31 -9.36 16.60
N ALA A 211 1.84 -8.28 16.00
CA ALA A 211 2.92 -7.49 16.58
C ALA A 211 2.57 -6.83 17.94
N VAL A 212 1.29 -6.61 18.21
CA VAL A 212 0.80 -6.04 19.46
C VAL A 212 0.08 -7.06 20.35
N GLY A 213 0.19 -8.35 20.03
CA GLY A 213 -0.44 -9.42 20.79
C GLY A 213 -1.97 -9.50 20.62
N ALA A 214 -2.53 -8.86 19.61
CA ALA A 214 -3.96 -8.95 19.33
C ALA A 214 -4.28 -10.20 18.50
N LYS A 215 -5.26 -10.98 18.95
CA LYS A 215 -5.78 -12.12 18.20
C LYS A 215 -6.64 -11.61 17.04
N PHE A 216 -6.31 -12.03 15.82
CA PHE A 216 -7.10 -11.74 14.62
C PHE A 216 -8.52 -12.27 14.79
N ILE A 217 -9.52 -11.44 14.53
CA ILE A 217 -10.94 -11.82 14.53
C ILE A 217 -11.40 -12.04 13.10
N ARG A 218 -11.35 -11.00 12.26
CA ARG A 218 -11.67 -11.10 10.83
C ARG A 218 -11.24 -9.83 10.07
N ASP A 219 -11.30 -9.90 8.77
CA ASP A 219 -11.25 -8.74 7.90
C ASP A 219 -12.53 -7.91 8.03
N VAL A 220 -12.43 -6.59 7.81
CA VAL A 220 -13.55 -5.68 7.64
C VAL A 220 -14.13 -5.91 6.24
N GLU A 221 -15.41 -6.15 6.13
CA GLU A 221 -16.06 -6.44 4.85
C GLU A 221 -16.03 -5.19 3.94
N PRO A 222 -15.99 -5.36 2.61
CA PRO A 222 -16.20 -4.26 1.68
C PRO A 222 -17.53 -3.54 1.96
N GLY A 223 -17.48 -2.21 2.14
CA GLY A 223 -18.65 -1.40 2.49
C GLY A 223 -19.00 -1.38 3.98
N GLU A 224 -18.28 -2.10 4.82
CA GLU A 224 -18.57 -2.15 6.26
C GLU A 224 -17.98 -0.93 6.99
N ILE A 225 -18.75 -0.47 7.99
CA ILE A 225 -18.29 0.51 8.98
C ILE A 225 -18.30 -0.17 10.35
N LEU A 226 -17.12 -0.30 10.97
CA LEU A 226 -16.99 -0.74 12.37
C LEU A 226 -16.92 0.48 13.28
N VAL A 227 -17.70 0.46 14.34
CA VAL A 227 -17.71 1.47 15.40
C VAL A 227 -17.29 0.81 16.69
N LEU A 228 -16.15 1.23 17.20
CA LEU A 228 -15.54 0.74 18.43
C LEU A 228 -15.72 1.79 19.53
N THR A 229 -16.21 1.37 20.67
CA THR A 229 -16.41 2.19 21.87
C THR A 229 -15.93 1.44 23.11
N SER A 230 -15.85 2.10 24.25
CA SER A 230 -15.57 1.45 25.54
C SER A 230 -16.61 0.35 25.90
N GLU A 231 -17.82 0.47 25.37
CA GLU A 231 -18.92 -0.48 25.61
C GLU A 231 -18.89 -1.70 24.66
N GLY A 232 -18.18 -1.61 23.55
CA GLY A 232 -18.03 -2.71 22.60
C GLY A 232 -17.94 -2.28 21.13
N LEU A 233 -18.20 -3.24 20.25
CA LEU A 233 -18.14 -3.11 18.80
C LEU A 233 -19.54 -3.16 18.19
N CYS A 234 -19.83 -2.23 17.29
CA CYS A 234 -21.00 -2.23 16.42
C CYS A 234 -20.56 -2.28 14.94
N SER A 235 -21.17 -3.17 14.16
CA SER A 235 -20.94 -3.31 12.73
C SER A 235 -22.14 -2.75 11.96
N ARG A 236 -21.88 -1.85 11.01
CA ARG A 236 -22.87 -1.28 10.10
C ARG A 236 -22.56 -1.74 8.68
N LYS A 237 -23.56 -2.31 8.00
CA LYS A 237 -23.40 -2.99 6.72
C LYS A 237 -24.26 -2.42 5.59
N GLU A 238 -24.72 -1.17 5.71
CA GLU A 238 -25.62 -0.55 4.74
C GLU A 238 -25.01 -0.42 3.33
N HIS A 239 -23.66 -0.38 3.25
CA HIS A 239 -22.94 -0.29 1.97
C HIS A 239 -22.32 -1.64 1.55
N CYS A 240 -22.45 -2.71 2.37
CA CYS A 240 -22.01 -4.03 1.97
C CYS A 240 -22.83 -4.54 0.78
N GLU A 241 -22.17 -5.28 -0.12
CA GLU A 241 -22.78 -5.85 -1.33
C GLU A 241 -23.35 -4.81 -2.33
N SER A 242 -23.17 -3.50 -2.06
CA SER A 242 -23.56 -2.44 -3.00
C SER A 242 -22.71 -2.41 -4.27
N ARG A 243 -21.52 -3.02 -4.21
CA ARG A 243 -20.56 -3.19 -5.32
C ARG A 243 -19.96 -4.58 -5.31
N GLU A 244 -19.47 -5.00 -6.47
CA GLU A 244 -18.71 -6.25 -6.58
C GLU A 244 -17.34 -6.10 -5.93
N ARG A 245 -16.91 -7.10 -5.15
CA ARG A 245 -15.59 -7.09 -4.49
C ARG A 245 -14.46 -7.00 -5.51
N ARG A 246 -13.47 -6.11 -5.25
CA ARG A 246 -12.36 -5.82 -6.15
C ARG A 246 -11.07 -5.53 -5.38
N LEU A 247 -10.70 -6.41 -4.44
CA LEU A 247 -9.42 -6.29 -3.75
C LEU A 247 -8.29 -6.18 -4.78
N CYS A 248 -7.35 -5.26 -4.57
CA CYS A 248 -6.18 -5.13 -5.43
C CYS A 248 -5.37 -6.42 -5.44
N ILE A 249 -5.23 -7.08 -6.60
CA ILE A 249 -4.48 -8.34 -6.70
C ILE A 249 -3.00 -8.16 -6.33
N PHE A 250 -2.48 -6.94 -6.48
CA PHE A 250 -1.10 -6.62 -6.18
C PHE A 250 -0.78 -6.66 -4.68
N GLU A 251 -1.79 -6.64 -3.81
CA GLU A 251 -1.62 -6.93 -2.38
C GLU A 251 -1.02 -8.33 -2.18
N TYR A 252 -1.51 -9.35 -2.90
CA TYR A 252 -0.95 -10.70 -2.83
C TYR A 252 0.38 -10.83 -3.57
N ILE A 253 0.55 -10.14 -4.69
CA ILE A 253 1.78 -10.24 -5.50
C ILE A 253 2.95 -9.60 -4.76
N TYR A 254 2.76 -8.39 -4.19
CA TYR A 254 3.87 -7.59 -3.70
C TYR A 254 3.65 -6.90 -2.34
N PHE A 255 2.54 -6.12 -2.15
CA PHE A 255 2.47 -5.18 -1.04
C PHE A 255 2.45 -5.84 0.33
N ALA A 256 1.57 -6.83 0.54
CA ALA A 256 1.39 -7.42 1.85
C ALA A 256 2.59 -8.29 2.27
N ARG A 257 2.81 -8.39 3.58
CA ARG A 257 3.81 -9.31 4.13
C ARG A 257 3.36 -10.76 3.95
N PRO A 258 4.29 -11.70 3.72
CA PRO A 258 3.96 -13.11 3.53
C PRO A 258 3.20 -13.75 4.70
N ASP A 259 3.44 -13.28 5.92
CA ASP A 259 2.80 -13.76 7.15
C ASP A 259 1.40 -13.15 7.39
N SER A 260 0.92 -12.31 6.48
CA SER A 260 -0.42 -11.73 6.54
C SER A 260 -1.47 -12.66 5.91
N VAL A 261 -2.70 -12.55 6.44
CA VAL A 261 -3.91 -13.12 5.87
C VAL A 261 -4.81 -11.94 5.47
N ILE A 262 -5.29 -11.92 4.24
CA ILE A 262 -6.19 -10.89 3.69
C ILE A 262 -7.39 -11.57 3.08
N ASP A 263 -8.60 -11.14 3.46
CA ASP A 263 -9.88 -11.71 3.01
C ASP A 263 -9.89 -13.26 3.07
N GLY A 264 -9.30 -13.81 4.16
CA GLY A 264 -9.22 -15.24 4.42
C GLY A 264 -8.11 -15.98 3.65
N ILE A 265 -7.29 -15.30 2.85
CA ILE A 265 -6.25 -15.90 2.01
C ILE A 265 -4.86 -15.57 2.56
N SER A 266 -4.05 -16.60 2.81
CA SER A 266 -2.64 -16.44 3.15
C SER A 266 -1.85 -15.87 1.98
N VAL A 267 -1.16 -14.75 2.18
CA VAL A 267 -0.28 -14.11 1.19
C VAL A 267 0.84 -15.05 0.75
N HIS A 268 1.48 -15.73 1.70
CA HIS A 268 2.50 -16.75 1.45
C HIS A 268 1.97 -17.84 0.48
N ALA A 269 0.81 -18.44 0.80
CA ALA A 269 0.23 -19.48 -0.04
C ALA A 269 -0.19 -18.97 -1.43
N ALA A 270 -0.68 -17.72 -1.52
CA ALA A 270 -1.02 -17.09 -2.80
C ALA A 270 0.21 -16.95 -3.71
N ARG A 271 1.33 -16.48 -3.16
CA ARG A 271 2.60 -16.36 -3.91
C ARG A 271 3.14 -17.72 -4.35
N GLN A 272 3.06 -18.76 -3.50
CA GLN A 272 3.45 -20.09 -3.90
C GLN A 272 2.59 -20.62 -5.07
N ARG A 273 1.27 -20.39 -5.05
CA ARG A 273 0.40 -20.76 -6.17
C ARG A 273 0.77 -20.05 -7.47
N ALA A 274 1.11 -18.75 -7.40
CA ALA A 274 1.59 -18.01 -8.57
C ALA A 274 2.88 -18.59 -9.14
N GLY A 275 3.83 -18.96 -8.29
CA GLY A 275 5.07 -19.64 -8.70
C GLY A 275 4.82 -21.01 -9.33
N ALA A 276 3.93 -21.80 -8.73
CA ALA A 276 3.54 -23.10 -9.29
C ALA A 276 2.85 -23.00 -10.66
N ASP A 277 2.05 -21.95 -10.87
CA ASP A 277 1.41 -21.70 -12.16
C ASP A 277 2.43 -21.24 -13.23
N LEU A 278 3.39 -20.40 -12.84
CA LEU A 278 4.51 -20.02 -13.71
C LEU A 278 5.35 -21.22 -14.16
N ALA A 279 5.56 -22.22 -13.29
CA ALA A 279 6.27 -23.44 -13.68
C ALA A 279 5.54 -24.24 -14.75
N LYS A 280 4.21 -24.20 -14.78
CA LYS A 280 3.37 -24.87 -15.78
C LYS A 280 3.27 -24.06 -17.09
N THR A 281 3.10 -22.74 -16.98
CA THR A 281 2.90 -21.85 -18.14
C THR A 281 4.19 -21.49 -18.85
N HIS A 282 5.31 -21.44 -18.12
CA HIS A 282 6.63 -21.07 -18.63
C HIS A 282 7.70 -22.05 -18.13
N PRO A 283 7.61 -23.35 -18.48
CA PRO A 283 8.61 -24.34 -18.07
C PRO A 283 9.96 -24.02 -18.71
N VAL A 284 11.03 -24.37 -18.00
CA VAL A 284 12.41 -24.21 -18.48
C VAL A 284 13.29 -25.29 -17.85
N CYS A 285 14.26 -25.79 -18.62
CA CYS A 285 15.21 -26.81 -18.12
C CYS A 285 16.46 -26.10 -17.55
N VAL A 286 16.53 -25.99 -16.24
CA VAL A 286 17.60 -25.30 -15.49
C VAL A 286 18.07 -26.10 -14.29
N ASP A 287 19.14 -25.66 -13.66
CA ASP A 287 19.78 -26.38 -12.56
C ASP A 287 19.29 -25.91 -11.19
N VAL A 288 18.79 -24.68 -11.07
CA VAL A 288 18.36 -24.11 -9.80
C VAL A 288 17.29 -23.00 -9.97
N VAL A 289 16.34 -22.97 -9.03
CA VAL A 289 15.36 -21.89 -8.86
C VAL A 289 15.87 -20.91 -7.82
N VAL A 290 15.87 -19.62 -8.15
CA VAL A 290 16.30 -18.53 -7.26
C VAL A 290 15.18 -17.50 -7.17
N GLY A 291 14.82 -17.07 -5.96
CA GLY A 291 13.90 -15.95 -5.75
C GLY A 291 14.61 -14.63 -5.51
N VAL A 292 14.07 -13.53 -6.06
CA VAL A 292 14.54 -12.18 -5.72
C VAL A 292 14.00 -11.80 -4.32
N PRO A 293 14.86 -11.49 -3.34
CA PRO A 293 14.40 -11.08 -2.02
C PRO A 293 13.68 -9.71 -2.04
N ASP A 294 12.58 -9.51 -1.29
CA ASP A 294 11.90 -10.46 -0.42
C ASP A 294 10.69 -11.11 -1.12
N SER A 295 10.06 -10.42 -2.06
CA SER A 295 8.75 -10.75 -2.68
C SER A 295 8.77 -11.98 -3.60
N GLY A 296 9.89 -12.25 -4.26
CA GLY A 296 10.04 -13.41 -5.14
C GLY A 296 10.31 -14.74 -4.42
N LEU A 297 10.59 -14.73 -3.12
CA LEU A 297 11.02 -15.95 -2.40
C LEU A 297 9.93 -17.02 -2.33
N ASP A 298 8.71 -16.64 -1.91
CA ASP A 298 7.59 -17.57 -1.78
C ASP A 298 7.20 -18.18 -3.13
N ALA A 299 7.18 -17.36 -4.17
CA ALA A 299 6.89 -17.81 -5.52
C ALA A 299 7.98 -18.73 -6.07
N ALA A 300 9.25 -18.49 -5.75
CA ALA A 300 10.34 -19.37 -6.12
C ALA A 300 10.21 -20.76 -5.46
N ILE A 301 9.76 -20.82 -4.21
CA ILE A 301 9.45 -22.08 -3.53
C ILE A 301 8.32 -22.81 -4.28
N GLY A 302 7.23 -22.12 -4.62
CA GLY A 302 6.11 -22.69 -5.36
C GLY A 302 6.52 -23.18 -6.77
N TYR A 303 7.36 -22.42 -7.48
CA TYR A 303 7.93 -22.82 -8.76
C TYR A 303 8.80 -24.09 -8.63
N SER A 304 9.69 -24.13 -7.63
CA SER A 304 10.55 -25.28 -7.36
C SER A 304 9.74 -26.55 -7.07
N GLN A 305 8.74 -26.45 -6.21
CA GLN A 305 7.88 -27.59 -5.86
C GLN A 305 7.10 -28.12 -7.08
N ALA A 306 6.60 -27.24 -7.94
CA ALA A 306 5.82 -27.65 -9.10
C ALA A 306 6.67 -28.16 -10.26
N SER A 307 7.89 -27.65 -10.44
CA SER A 307 8.80 -28.03 -11.52
C SER A 307 9.72 -29.21 -11.15
N GLY A 308 9.90 -29.50 -9.86
CA GLY A 308 10.91 -30.46 -9.36
C GLY A 308 12.35 -29.95 -9.42
N ILE A 309 12.58 -28.69 -9.84
CA ILE A 309 13.91 -28.07 -9.90
C ILE A 309 14.31 -27.62 -8.49
N PRO A 310 15.53 -27.90 -8.00
CA PRO A 310 15.96 -27.51 -6.67
C PRO A 310 15.90 -25.99 -6.43
N TYR A 311 15.38 -25.57 -5.28
CA TYR A 311 15.46 -24.19 -4.81
C TYR A 311 16.84 -23.90 -4.21
N GLY A 312 17.41 -22.74 -4.52
CA GLY A 312 18.66 -22.25 -3.95
C GLY A 312 18.61 -20.78 -3.57
N ILE A 313 19.27 -20.42 -2.48
CA ILE A 313 19.44 -19.01 -2.11
C ILE A 313 20.57 -18.43 -2.97
N GLY A 314 20.21 -17.82 -4.10
CA GLY A 314 21.17 -17.22 -5.05
C GLY A 314 21.43 -15.74 -4.79
N LEU A 315 20.56 -15.07 -4.04
CA LEU A 315 20.65 -13.65 -3.69
C LEU A 315 20.39 -13.46 -2.20
N ILE A 316 21.17 -12.59 -1.56
CA ILE A 316 20.96 -12.16 -0.19
C ILE A 316 20.74 -10.64 -0.15
N LYS A 317 19.74 -10.20 0.62
CA LYS A 317 19.48 -8.80 0.87
C LYS A 317 20.21 -8.32 2.11
N ASN A 318 20.94 -7.23 1.99
CA ASN A 318 21.54 -6.57 3.15
C ASN A 318 20.46 -5.90 3.98
N LYS A 319 20.16 -6.47 5.15
CA LYS A 319 19.11 -6.01 6.06
C LYS A 319 19.44 -4.71 6.79
N TYR A 320 20.73 -4.33 6.83
CA TYR A 320 21.22 -3.14 7.53
C TYR A 320 21.17 -1.86 6.68
N ILE A 321 20.87 -1.98 5.39
CA ILE A 321 20.77 -0.85 4.49
C ILE A 321 19.29 -0.50 4.29
N GLY A 322 18.86 0.60 4.92
CA GLY A 322 17.55 1.18 4.72
C GLY A 322 17.37 1.75 3.30
N ARG A 323 16.14 2.04 2.90
CA ARG A 323 15.83 2.71 1.61
C ARG A 323 16.30 4.16 1.55
N THR A 324 16.50 4.79 2.71
CA THR A 324 16.95 6.17 2.88
C THR A 324 18.47 6.36 2.70
N PHE A 325 19.23 5.31 2.46
CA PHE A 325 20.65 5.44 2.18
C PHE A 325 20.86 6.21 0.85
N ILE A 326 21.15 7.49 0.97
CA ILE A 326 21.49 8.38 -0.15
C ILE A 326 23.01 8.35 -0.29
N ALA A 327 23.53 7.56 -1.25
CA ALA A 327 24.91 7.73 -1.68
C ALA A 327 24.98 9.01 -2.55
N PRO A 328 25.94 9.91 -2.34
CA PRO A 328 26.04 11.17 -3.09
C PRO A 328 26.19 10.98 -4.60
N ASP A 329 26.72 9.84 -5.07
CA ASP A 329 27.13 9.67 -6.47
C ASP A 329 26.78 8.31 -7.05
N ALA A 330 25.74 7.84 -7.27
CA ALA A 330 25.43 6.72 -8.17
C ALA A 330 24.28 5.81 -7.74
N ARG A 331 23.13 6.03 -8.36
CA ARG A 331 22.01 5.06 -8.37
C ARG A 331 22.41 3.65 -8.85
N ALA A 332 23.57 3.53 -9.53
CA ALA A 332 24.11 2.25 -10.00
C ALA A 332 24.61 1.35 -8.85
N ASP A 333 25.22 1.92 -7.82
CA ASP A 333 25.81 1.14 -6.71
C ASP A 333 24.78 0.70 -5.66
N GLN A 334 23.64 1.35 -5.60
CA GLN A 334 22.61 1.04 -4.59
C GLN A 334 22.07 -0.40 -4.69
N VAL A 335 21.92 -0.98 -5.88
CA VAL A 335 21.46 -2.37 -6.02
C VAL A 335 22.56 -3.32 -5.57
N ARG A 336 23.82 -3.04 -5.92
CA ARG A 336 25.00 -3.85 -5.53
C ARG A 336 25.20 -3.91 -4.01
N ILE A 337 24.94 -2.78 -3.33
CA ILE A 337 25.03 -2.69 -1.88
C ILE A 337 23.84 -3.41 -1.19
N LYS A 338 22.65 -3.37 -1.82
CA LYS A 338 21.41 -3.95 -1.25
C LYS A 338 21.25 -5.45 -1.51
N LEU A 339 21.72 -5.94 -2.66
CA LEU A 339 21.61 -7.34 -3.07
C LEU A 339 22.98 -7.87 -3.45
N SER A 340 23.37 -8.99 -2.85
CA SER A 340 24.62 -9.69 -3.15
C SER A 340 24.32 -11.09 -3.66
N PRO A 341 24.94 -11.53 -4.78
CA PRO A 341 24.79 -12.89 -5.27
C PRO A 341 25.61 -13.87 -4.42
N ILE A 342 25.06 -15.06 -4.23
CA ILE A 342 25.78 -16.18 -3.62
C ILE A 342 26.38 -17.02 -4.75
N ARG A 343 27.66 -16.80 -5.01
CA ARG A 343 28.40 -17.41 -6.13
C ARG A 343 28.26 -18.93 -6.17
N GLU A 344 28.45 -19.62 -5.05
CA GLU A 344 28.35 -21.07 -4.96
C GLU A 344 27.00 -21.64 -5.42
N THR A 345 25.94 -20.86 -5.24
CA THR A 345 24.59 -21.25 -5.69
C THR A 345 24.43 -21.13 -7.20
N VAL A 346 25.06 -20.12 -7.85
CA VAL A 346 24.75 -19.76 -9.23
C VAL A 346 25.88 -19.98 -10.23
N GLU A 347 27.15 -20.07 -9.79
CA GLU A 347 28.30 -20.22 -10.67
C GLU A 347 28.25 -21.50 -11.50
N GLY A 348 28.38 -21.33 -12.80
CA GLY A 348 28.35 -22.42 -13.76
C GLY A 348 26.96 -23.03 -14.00
N LYS A 349 25.89 -22.51 -13.39
CA LYS A 349 24.53 -23.07 -13.46
C LYS A 349 23.62 -22.26 -14.37
N ARG A 350 22.59 -22.95 -14.90
CA ARG A 350 21.42 -22.33 -15.50
C ARG A 350 20.42 -22.03 -14.39
N VAL A 351 19.98 -20.78 -14.32
CA VAL A 351 19.16 -20.27 -13.21
C VAL A 351 17.79 -19.87 -13.74
N VAL A 352 16.70 -20.30 -13.10
CA VAL A 352 15.42 -19.58 -13.22
C VAL A 352 15.29 -18.62 -12.06
N LEU A 353 15.15 -17.33 -12.39
CA LEU A 353 15.04 -16.24 -11.45
C LEU A 353 13.58 -15.80 -11.34
N ILE A 354 13.02 -15.85 -10.14
CA ILE A 354 11.62 -15.49 -9.87
C ILE A 354 11.58 -14.12 -9.19
N ASP A 355 10.81 -13.19 -9.77
CA ASP A 355 10.53 -11.86 -9.19
C ASP A 355 9.04 -11.55 -9.23
N ASP A 356 8.62 -10.50 -8.51
CA ASP A 356 7.21 -10.10 -8.43
C ASP A 356 6.73 -9.37 -9.69
N SER A 357 7.50 -8.42 -10.20
CA SER A 357 7.04 -7.50 -11.27
C SER A 357 8.18 -6.80 -12.00
N ILE A 358 7.92 -6.38 -13.24
CA ILE A 358 8.79 -5.51 -14.03
C ILE A 358 8.00 -4.27 -14.47
N VAL A 359 8.41 -3.08 -14.01
CA VAL A 359 7.80 -1.79 -14.40
C VAL A 359 8.63 -1.08 -15.46
N ARG A 360 9.90 -0.76 -15.14
CA ARG A 360 10.85 -0.05 -16.01
C ARG A 360 12.02 -0.93 -16.47
N GLY A 361 12.16 -2.13 -15.97
CA GLY A 361 13.21 -3.09 -16.31
C GLY A 361 14.60 -2.80 -15.71
N THR A 362 14.87 -1.59 -15.24
CA THR A 362 16.22 -1.17 -14.77
C THR A 362 16.71 -1.98 -13.56
N THR A 363 15.86 -2.28 -12.58
CA THR A 363 16.22 -3.07 -11.39
C THR A 363 16.47 -4.52 -11.80
N CYS A 364 15.57 -5.11 -12.58
CA CYS A 364 15.68 -6.47 -13.05
C CYS A 364 16.96 -6.67 -13.87
N GLY A 365 17.28 -5.78 -14.82
CA GLY A 365 18.51 -5.86 -15.61
C GLY A 365 19.78 -5.77 -14.75
N ARG A 366 19.77 -5.03 -13.64
CA ARG A 366 20.88 -4.99 -12.68
C ARG A 366 21.02 -6.31 -11.92
N ILE A 367 19.92 -6.92 -11.50
CA ILE A 367 19.96 -8.21 -10.80
C ILE A 367 20.46 -9.30 -11.74
N VAL A 368 20.00 -9.34 -12.98
CA VAL A 368 20.49 -10.26 -14.01
C VAL A 368 22.00 -10.09 -14.21
N ARG A 369 22.48 -8.85 -14.31
CA ARG A 369 23.92 -8.56 -14.45
C ARG A 369 24.73 -9.06 -13.24
N LEU A 370 24.24 -8.84 -12.01
CA LEU A 370 24.90 -9.32 -10.80
C LEU A 370 25.07 -10.85 -10.80
N LEU A 371 24.03 -11.58 -11.24
CA LEU A 371 24.10 -13.04 -11.34
C LEU A 371 25.04 -13.50 -12.46
N ARG A 372 25.10 -12.79 -13.60
CA ARG A 372 26.10 -13.04 -14.66
C ARG A 372 27.53 -12.83 -14.16
N GLU A 373 27.79 -11.71 -13.46
CA GLU A 373 29.10 -11.43 -12.85
C GLU A 373 29.47 -12.49 -11.78
N ALA A 374 28.49 -13.11 -11.14
CA ALA A 374 28.71 -14.23 -10.22
C ALA A 374 28.93 -15.58 -10.93
N GLY A 375 28.86 -15.61 -12.26
CA GLY A 375 29.18 -16.80 -13.06
C GLY A 375 27.99 -17.65 -13.49
N ALA A 376 26.75 -17.15 -13.41
CA ALA A 376 25.58 -17.87 -13.95
C ALA A 376 25.69 -18.02 -15.47
N LYS A 377 25.46 -19.24 -16.00
CA LYS A 377 25.55 -19.56 -17.43
C LYS A 377 24.34 -19.03 -18.20
N GLU A 378 23.14 -19.31 -17.67
CA GLU A 378 21.87 -18.89 -18.22
C GLU A 378 21.00 -18.31 -17.11
N ILE A 379 20.18 -17.30 -17.44
CA ILE A 379 19.24 -16.69 -16.51
C ILE A 379 17.90 -16.54 -17.19
N HIS A 380 16.93 -17.32 -16.73
CA HIS A 380 15.56 -17.36 -17.22
C HIS A 380 14.66 -16.63 -16.25
N MET A 381 14.16 -15.45 -16.63
CA MET A 381 13.33 -14.62 -15.75
C MET A 381 11.86 -15.06 -15.77
N ARG A 382 11.25 -15.19 -14.60
CA ARG A 382 9.81 -15.48 -14.43
C ARG A 382 9.22 -14.47 -13.44
N VAL A 383 8.09 -13.87 -13.83
CA VAL A 383 7.47 -12.75 -13.14
C VAL A 383 6.05 -13.11 -12.73
N THR A 384 5.74 -12.98 -11.44
CA THR A 384 4.42 -13.36 -10.89
C THR A 384 3.31 -12.35 -11.19
N ALA A 385 3.65 -11.12 -11.56
CA ALA A 385 2.68 -10.19 -12.13
C ALA A 385 2.61 -10.33 -13.65
N PRO A 386 1.46 -10.06 -14.28
CA PRO A 386 1.39 -9.75 -15.71
C PRO A 386 2.15 -8.44 -16.04
N PRO A 387 2.41 -8.15 -17.34
CA PRO A 387 2.95 -6.86 -17.75
C PRO A 387 2.03 -5.70 -17.34
N PHE A 388 2.60 -4.63 -16.78
CA PHE A 388 1.85 -3.40 -16.53
C PHE A 388 1.63 -2.63 -17.83
N LEU A 389 0.36 -2.37 -18.15
CA LEU A 389 -0.05 -1.68 -19.39
C LEU A 389 -0.84 -0.39 -19.11
N TYR A 390 -1.35 -0.21 -17.90
CA TYR A 390 -2.23 0.91 -17.55
C TYR A 390 -1.88 1.51 -16.20
N PRO A 391 -2.13 2.84 -15.99
CA PRO A 391 -1.92 3.49 -14.70
C PRO A 391 -2.87 2.96 -13.63
N CYS A 392 -2.54 3.19 -12.36
CA CYS A 392 -3.40 2.89 -11.23
C CYS A 392 -4.05 4.16 -10.69
N TYR A 393 -5.36 4.10 -10.42
CA TYR A 393 -6.12 5.20 -9.81
C TYR A 393 -6.51 4.93 -8.35
N TYR A 394 -6.11 3.77 -7.79
CA TYR A 394 -6.54 3.28 -6.47
C TYR A 394 -5.43 3.26 -5.43
N GLY A 395 -4.28 3.91 -5.72
CA GLY A 395 -3.23 4.14 -4.73
C GLY A 395 -1.86 3.57 -5.10
N THR A 396 -1.72 2.63 -6.05
CA THR A 396 -0.41 2.17 -6.50
C THR A 396 0.31 3.26 -7.31
N ASP A 397 1.62 3.45 -7.05
CA ASP A 397 2.44 4.46 -7.72
C ASP A 397 2.78 4.08 -9.18
N ILE A 398 1.74 4.00 -10.00
CA ILE A 398 1.83 3.83 -11.46
C ILE A 398 1.03 4.98 -12.06
N ASP A 399 1.71 6.07 -12.36
CA ASP A 399 1.13 7.37 -12.70
C ASP A 399 0.83 7.56 -14.19
N SER A 400 1.65 6.96 -15.06
CA SER A 400 1.49 7.10 -16.52
C SER A 400 2.01 5.89 -17.28
N GLN A 401 1.47 5.69 -18.50
CA GLN A 401 1.93 4.66 -19.42
C GLN A 401 3.36 4.90 -19.94
N GLU A 402 3.81 6.15 -19.98
CA GLU A 402 5.15 6.53 -20.44
C GLU A 402 6.27 5.87 -19.62
N ASN A 403 5.98 5.55 -18.36
CA ASN A 403 6.92 4.91 -17.45
C ASN A 403 6.89 3.38 -17.49
N LEU A 404 5.97 2.77 -18.24
CA LEU A 404 5.75 1.33 -18.28
C LEU A 404 6.48 0.71 -19.48
N ILE A 405 7.50 -0.10 -19.22
CA ILE A 405 8.32 -0.71 -20.27
C ILE A 405 7.48 -1.55 -21.25
N ALA A 406 6.45 -2.25 -20.73
CA ALA A 406 5.59 -3.12 -21.54
C ALA A 406 4.60 -2.35 -22.43
N CYS A 407 4.45 -1.02 -22.28
CA CYS A 407 3.70 -0.20 -23.21
C CYS A 407 4.49 0.16 -24.46
N HIS A 408 5.83 0.07 -24.41
CA HIS A 408 6.74 0.51 -25.49
C HIS A 408 7.53 -0.62 -26.11
N HIS A 409 7.64 -1.77 -25.43
CA HIS A 409 8.47 -2.89 -25.86
C HIS A 409 7.71 -4.21 -25.74
N SER A 410 7.93 -5.09 -26.70
CA SER A 410 7.47 -6.46 -26.66
C SER A 410 8.22 -7.30 -25.61
N ILE A 411 7.65 -8.42 -25.19
CA ILE A 411 8.29 -9.33 -24.22
C ILE A 411 9.70 -9.77 -24.67
N PRO A 412 9.95 -10.13 -25.94
CA PRO A 412 11.30 -10.44 -26.42
C PRO A 412 12.28 -9.25 -26.30
N GLU A 413 11.84 -8.03 -26.63
CA GLU A 413 12.67 -6.83 -26.49
C GLU A 413 13.00 -6.53 -25.02
N ILE A 414 12.00 -6.66 -24.11
CA ILE A 414 12.22 -6.52 -22.66
C ILE A 414 13.22 -7.57 -22.18
N CYS A 415 13.10 -8.82 -22.62
CA CYS A 415 14.04 -9.90 -22.31
C CYS A 415 15.48 -9.52 -22.70
N GLN A 416 15.65 -9.01 -23.91
CA GLN A 416 16.96 -8.54 -24.39
C GLN A 416 17.48 -7.35 -23.56
N MET A 417 16.63 -6.37 -23.27
CA MET A 417 17.00 -5.17 -22.51
C MET A 417 17.45 -5.50 -21.08
N ILE A 418 16.83 -6.47 -20.43
CA ILE A 418 17.22 -6.91 -19.07
C ILE A 418 18.42 -7.88 -19.09
N GLY A 419 18.81 -8.42 -20.26
CA GLY A 419 19.93 -9.33 -20.44
C GLY A 419 19.66 -10.77 -20.00
N ALA A 420 18.37 -11.18 -19.96
CA ALA A 420 17.97 -12.54 -19.64
C ALA A 420 17.91 -13.43 -20.90
N ASP A 421 18.05 -14.74 -20.73
CA ASP A 421 17.97 -15.72 -21.84
C ASP A 421 16.51 -16.03 -22.22
N SER A 422 15.58 -15.92 -21.29
CA SER A 422 14.14 -15.94 -21.54
C SER A 422 13.37 -15.18 -20.49
N LEU A 423 12.18 -14.68 -20.86
CA LEU A 423 11.28 -13.94 -19.97
C LEU A 423 9.86 -14.53 -20.09
N GLY A 424 9.24 -14.82 -18.95
CA GLY A 424 7.85 -15.26 -18.86
C GLY A 424 7.11 -14.51 -17.75
N TYR A 425 5.92 -14.02 -18.07
CA TYR A 425 5.00 -13.38 -17.12
C TYR A 425 3.84 -14.30 -16.79
N LEU A 426 3.32 -14.21 -15.56
CA LEU A 426 2.04 -14.85 -15.25
C LEU A 426 0.94 -14.23 -16.15
N PRO A 427 0.18 -15.04 -16.91
CA PRO A 427 -0.89 -14.51 -17.74
C PRO A 427 -2.00 -13.85 -16.92
N VAL A 428 -2.61 -12.76 -17.43
CA VAL A 428 -3.72 -12.06 -16.73
C VAL A 428 -4.86 -13.02 -16.39
N GLY A 429 -5.23 -13.93 -17.33
CA GLY A 429 -6.26 -14.93 -17.10
C GLY A 429 -5.95 -15.94 -16.00
N HIS A 430 -4.70 -16.04 -15.56
CA HIS A 430 -4.24 -16.95 -14.52
C HIS A 430 -4.15 -16.31 -13.11
N LEU A 431 -4.40 -15.01 -12.98
CA LEU A 431 -4.35 -14.31 -11.69
C LEU A 431 -5.30 -14.92 -10.63
N HIS A 432 -6.36 -15.60 -11.06
CA HIS A 432 -7.25 -16.33 -10.17
C HIS A 432 -6.53 -17.43 -9.37
N CYS A 433 -5.37 -17.90 -9.79
CA CYS A 433 -4.60 -18.89 -9.04
C CYS A 433 -4.14 -18.37 -7.68
N LEU A 434 -3.93 -17.04 -7.52
CA LEU A 434 -3.52 -16.44 -6.26
C LEU A 434 -4.64 -16.50 -5.20
N THR A 435 -5.88 -16.32 -5.62
CA THR A 435 -7.03 -16.13 -4.72
C THR A 435 -8.01 -17.30 -4.71
N GLY A 436 -8.05 -18.11 -5.76
CA GLY A 436 -9.06 -19.15 -5.98
C GLY A 436 -10.37 -18.62 -6.55
N HIS A 437 -10.47 -17.31 -6.83
CA HIS A 437 -11.65 -16.64 -7.40
C HIS A 437 -11.23 -15.47 -8.32
N SER A 438 -12.19 -14.84 -9.01
CA SER A 438 -11.96 -13.73 -9.93
C SER A 438 -12.39 -12.35 -9.41
N HIS A 439 -12.78 -12.26 -8.12
CA HIS A 439 -13.24 -11.01 -7.50
C HIS A 439 -12.06 -10.17 -6.99
N TYR A 440 -11.26 -9.63 -7.91
CA TYR A 440 -10.11 -8.77 -7.63
C TYR A 440 -9.97 -7.66 -8.68
N CYS A 441 -9.28 -6.60 -8.32
CA CYS A 441 -8.87 -5.55 -9.24
C CYS A 441 -7.53 -5.93 -9.91
N SER A 442 -7.51 -5.93 -11.24
CA SER A 442 -6.33 -6.13 -12.08
C SER A 442 -6.21 -5.05 -13.17
N ALA A 443 -6.82 -3.88 -12.93
CA ALA A 443 -6.96 -2.80 -13.92
C ALA A 443 -5.62 -2.34 -14.51
N CYS A 444 -4.55 -2.31 -13.70
CA CYS A 444 -3.20 -1.96 -14.16
C CYS A 444 -2.62 -2.93 -15.21
N PHE A 445 -3.18 -4.13 -15.34
CA PHE A 445 -2.79 -5.12 -16.34
C PHE A 445 -3.76 -5.19 -17.54
N CYS A 446 -5.06 -4.96 -17.33
CA CYS A 446 -6.09 -5.21 -18.35
C CYS A 446 -6.87 -3.95 -18.80
N GLY A 447 -6.72 -2.81 -18.10
CA GLY A 447 -7.44 -1.56 -18.42
C GLY A 447 -8.91 -1.53 -18.00
N SER A 448 -9.41 -2.58 -17.33
CA SER A 448 -10.81 -2.63 -16.86
C SER A 448 -10.90 -2.06 -15.44
N TYR A 449 -11.34 -0.80 -15.33
CA TYR A 449 -11.46 -0.10 -14.06
C TYR A 449 -12.85 -0.26 -13.47
N PRO A 450 -12.97 -0.59 -12.16
CA PRO A 450 -14.27 -0.68 -11.47
C PRO A 450 -15.00 0.66 -11.30
N THR A 451 -14.27 1.79 -11.31
CA THR A 451 -14.82 3.16 -11.18
C THR A 451 -14.61 3.96 -12.45
N ALA A 452 -15.23 5.12 -12.53
CA ALA A 452 -14.95 6.07 -13.61
C ALA A 452 -13.47 6.50 -13.57
N ILE A 453 -12.85 6.59 -14.75
CA ILE A 453 -11.46 7.06 -14.89
C ILE A 453 -11.45 8.58 -14.64
N PRO A 454 -10.58 9.10 -13.77
CA PRO A 454 -10.43 10.53 -13.54
C PRO A 454 -10.12 11.28 -14.85
N GLN A 455 -10.84 12.36 -15.12
CA GLN A 455 -10.55 13.22 -16.26
C GLN A 455 -9.45 14.23 -15.90
N GLY A 456 -8.33 14.21 -16.63
CA GLY A 456 -7.22 15.16 -16.51
C GLY A 456 -6.10 14.70 -15.56
N ASN A 457 -4.88 15.18 -15.82
CA ASN A 457 -3.66 14.92 -15.04
C ASN A 457 -3.62 15.77 -13.75
N SER A 458 -4.51 15.53 -12.79
CA SER A 458 -4.69 16.40 -11.63
C SER A 458 -3.92 16.01 -10.37
N LYS A 459 -3.13 14.92 -10.39
CA LYS A 459 -2.39 14.44 -9.19
C LYS A 459 -1.39 15.46 -8.62
N SER A 460 -0.97 16.47 -9.41
CA SER A 460 0.08 17.42 -9.01
C SER A 460 -0.24 18.91 -9.30
N ARG A 461 -1.53 19.28 -9.40
CA ARG A 461 -1.92 20.66 -9.77
C ARG A 461 -1.26 21.76 -8.91
N PHE A 462 -1.07 21.51 -7.61
CA PHE A 462 -0.48 22.48 -6.68
C PHE A 462 1.03 22.29 -6.45
N GLU A 463 1.63 21.28 -7.08
CA GLU A 463 3.03 20.88 -6.89
C GLU A 463 3.91 21.23 -8.11
N GLN A 464 3.28 21.63 -9.22
CA GLN A 464 3.98 22.08 -10.42
C GLN A 464 4.48 23.53 -10.25
N ARG A 465 5.72 23.78 -10.62
CA ARG A 465 6.27 25.13 -10.70
C ARG A 465 5.50 25.92 -11.76
N LEU A 466 5.36 27.23 -11.56
CA LEU A 466 4.70 28.09 -12.54
C LEU A 466 5.34 27.98 -13.93
N SER A 467 6.65 27.79 -14.00
CA SER A 467 7.42 27.56 -15.24
C SER A 467 7.11 26.22 -15.94
N GLU A 468 6.50 25.26 -15.25
CA GLU A 468 6.16 23.94 -15.76
C GLU A 468 4.68 23.82 -16.14
N ARG A 469 3.89 24.90 -15.92
CA ARG A 469 2.47 24.98 -16.28
C ARG A 469 2.34 25.43 -17.73
N ASP A 470 2.47 24.52 -18.67
CA ASP A 470 2.21 24.82 -20.07
C ASP A 470 0.72 25.18 -20.28
N GLY A 471 0.48 26.42 -20.73
CA GLY A 471 -0.70 26.80 -21.49
C GLY A 471 -2.06 26.95 -20.80
N ALA A 472 -2.23 26.56 -19.53
CA ALA A 472 -3.56 26.61 -18.87
C ALA A 472 -3.92 27.98 -18.25
N LEU A 473 -3.03 28.98 -18.27
CA LEU A 473 -3.24 30.29 -17.64
C LEU A 473 -3.81 31.36 -18.58
N THR A 474 -4.17 31.01 -19.83
CA THR A 474 -4.78 31.97 -20.75
C THR A 474 -6.28 32.19 -20.56
N SER A 475 -6.96 31.44 -19.69
CA SER A 475 -8.41 31.58 -19.46
C SER A 475 -8.80 32.40 -18.21
N PHE A 476 -7.84 32.90 -17.43
CA PHE A 476 -8.11 33.76 -16.25
C PHE A 476 -7.75 35.25 -16.47
N ARG A 477 -7.74 35.72 -17.70
CA ARG A 477 -7.74 37.16 -17.97
C ARG A 477 -9.19 37.63 -18.20
N GLY A 478 -9.83 38.04 -17.13
CA GLY A 478 -11.18 38.59 -17.24
C GLY A 478 -11.86 38.88 -15.93
N TYR A 479 -11.14 39.45 -14.95
CA TYR A 479 -11.72 40.26 -13.85
C TYR A 479 -10.61 41.18 -13.33
N ASP A 480 -10.45 42.31 -14.03
CA ASP A 480 -10.03 43.60 -13.47
C ASP A 480 -11.25 44.49 -13.36
#